data_3e13bc7986620e44994cfb3f403d39cb
#
_entry.id   3e13bc7986620e44994cfb3f403d39cb
#
_cell.length_a   1.000
_cell.length_b   1.000
_cell.length_c   1.000
_cell.angle_alpha   90.00
_cell.angle_beta   90.00
_cell.angle_gamma   90.00
#
_symmetry.space_group_name_H-M   'P 1'
#
loop_
_entity.id
_entity.type
_entity.pdbx_description
1 polymer ?
#
loop_
_entity_poly.entity_id
_entity_poly.type
_entity_poly.pdbx_seq_one_letter_code
_entity_poly.pdbx_strand_id
1 'polypeptide(L)'
;CFPVLAIMGLQSFFTSEKETQWTSLWKAAATSLGLVVVLYLAKGFFSFSAPIDQQLMQMFGESQDKSFGISFINALKEDRMNFYTSDLMRSGLFMLAAAVILWLYIQNKLAQTTAVVLVGFFMVSDLFMVDKRYVNNNPSQFRSAREVDMPFEPTEADKQILQDTSNY
;
A
#
# COMPACT_ATOMS: atom_id res chain seq x y z
N CYS A 1 7.50 3.99 -16.57
CA CYS A 1 8.97 4.03 -16.81
C CYS A 1 9.77 3.20 -15.80
N PHE A 2 9.45 3.19 -14.48
CA PHE A 2 10.22 2.41 -13.48
C PHE A 2 10.29 0.90 -13.75
N PRO A 3 9.22 0.18 -14.13
CA PRO A 3 9.30 -1.25 -14.43
C PRO A 3 10.27 -1.59 -15.56
N VAL A 4 10.32 -0.75 -16.59
CA VAL A 4 11.26 -0.95 -17.72
C VAL A 4 12.69 -0.81 -17.26
N LEU A 5 13.00 0.21 -16.44
CA LEU A 5 14.33 0.39 -15.86
C LEU A 5 14.74 -0.79 -14.96
N ALA A 6 13.80 -1.32 -14.19
CA ALA A 6 14.03 -2.50 -13.35
C ALA A 6 14.37 -3.75 -14.20
N ILE A 7 13.64 -3.98 -15.31
CA ILE A 7 13.91 -5.09 -16.22
C ILE A 7 15.27 -4.92 -16.89
N MET A 8 15.59 -3.72 -17.39
CA MET A 8 16.90 -3.43 -18.00
C MET A 8 18.03 -3.58 -16.99
N GLY A 9 17.85 -3.12 -15.77
CA GLY A 9 18.81 -3.31 -14.68
C GLY A 9 19.05 -4.78 -14.35
N LEU A 10 17.98 -5.58 -14.28
CA LEU A 10 18.06 -7.01 -14.03
C LEU A 10 18.73 -7.75 -15.20
N GLN A 11 18.41 -7.37 -16.43
CA GLN A 11 19.07 -7.92 -17.62
C GLN A 11 20.58 -7.60 -17.63
N SER A 12 20.94 -6.35 -17.38
CA SER A 12 22.34 -5.93 -17.26
C SER A 12 23.07 -6.67 -16.16
N PHE A 13 22.42 -6.89 -15.02
CA PHE A 13 22.97 -7.67 -13.90
C PHE A 13 23.27 -9.10 -14.33
N PHE A 14 22.36 -9.81 -15.00
CA PHE A 14 22.57 -11.20 -15.41
C PHE A 14 23.61 -11.38 -16.53
N THR A 15 23.86 -10.34 -17.34
CA THR A 15 24.87 -10.36 -18.42
C THR A 15 26.26 -9.93 -17.95
N SER A 16 26.37 -9.38 -16.74
CA SER A 16 27.65 -8.91 -16.18
C SER A 16 28.48 -10.05 -15.61
N GLU A 17 29.80 -9.82 -15.46
CA GLU A 17 30.72 -10.73 -14.79
C GLU A 17 30.39 -10.85 -13.29
N LYS A 18 30.72 -12.01 -12.68
CA LYS A 18 30.33 -12.30 -11.27
C LYS A 18 30.91 -11.30 -10.25
N GLU A 19 32.09 -10.79 -10.45
CA GLU A 19 32.65 -9.76 -9.57
C GLU A 19 31.87 -8.47 -9.63
N THR A 20 31.45 -8.08 -10.85
CA THR A 20 30.62 -6.92 -11.09
C THR A 20 29.22 -7.13 -10.51
N GLN A 21 28.64 -8.34 -10.66
CA GLN A 21 27.34 -8.70 -10.06
C GLN A 21 27.38 -8.56 -8.54
N TRP A 22 28.39 -9.08 -7.88
CA TRP A 22 28.54 -8.97 -6.43
C TRP A 22 28.65 -7.52 -5.96
N THR A 23 29.54 -6.76 -6.61
CA THR A 23 29.75 -5.34 -6.26
C THR A 23 28.49 -4.50 -6.49
N SER A 24 27.80 -4.74 -7.60
CA SER A 24 26.54 -4.03 -7.93
C SER A 24 25.42 -4.40 -6.97
N LEU A 25 25.26 -5.69 -6.64
CA LEU A 25 24.26 -6.15 -5.68
C LEU A 25 24.47 -5.54 -4.30
N TRP A 26 25.73 -5.60 -3.80
CA TRP A 26 26.04 -5.03 -2.49
C TRP A 26 25.79 -3.52 -2.42
N LYS A 27 26.22 -2.77 -3.43
CA LYS A 27 25.97 -1.33 -3.51
C LYS A 27 24.47 -1.03 -3.57
N ALA A 28 23.73 -1.72 -4.43
CA ALA A 28 22.29 -1.53 -4.56
C ALA A 28 21.55 -1.89 -3.27
N ALA A 29 21.88 -3.03 -2.64
CA ALA A 29 21.27 -3.44 -1.38
C ALA A 29 21.62 -2.46 -0.24
N ALA A 30 22.88 -2.05 -0.11
CA ALA A 30 23.30 -1.11 0.91
C ALA A 30 22.63 0.26 0.76
N THR A 31 22.52 0.79 -0.46
CA THR A 31 21.85 2.08 -0.71
C THR A 31 20.36 2.01 -0.46
N SER A 32 19.67 0.97 -0.96
CA SER A 32 18.22 0.84 -0.82
C SER A 32 17.80 0.53 0.62
N LEU A 33 18.44 -0.45 1.28
CA LEU A 33 18.16 -0.75 2.69
C LEU A 33 18.64 0.36 3.62
N GLY A 34 19.76 1.00 3.30
CA GLY A 34 20.25 2.17 4.03
C GLY A 34 19.23 3.32 3.99
N LEU A 35 18.62 3.56 2.84
CA LEU A 35 17.55 4.56 2.70
C LEU A 35 16.33 4.20 3.59
N VAL A 36 15.92 2.94 3.62
CA VAL A 36 14.81 2.48 4.49
C VAL A 36 15.15 2.72 5.96
N VAL A 37 16.38 2.41 6.39
CA VAL A 37 16.84 2.66 7.77
C VAL A 37 16.84 4.16 8.09
N VAL A 38 17.34 5.00 7.19
CA VAL A 38 17.34 6.47 7.35
C VAL A 38 15.91 6.99 7.48
N LEU A 39 14.99 6.55 6.62
CA LEU A 39 13.58 6.94 6.69
C LEU A 39 12.90 6.45 7.98
N TYR A 40 13.26 5.24 8.45
CA TYR A 40 12.76 4.73 9.73
C TYR A 40 13.23 5.56 10.91
N LEU A 41 14.50 5.95 10.94
CA LEU A 41 15.05 6.82 11.99
C LEU A 41 14.49 8.24 11.91
N ALA A 42 14.25 8.72 10.69
CA ALA A 42 13.69 10.04 10.43
C ALA A 42 12.20 10.17 10.79
N LYS A 43 11.49 9.08 11.10
CA LYS A 43 10.06 9.11 11.43
C LYS A 43 9.73 10.10 12.58
N GLY A 44 10.65 10.28 13.53
CA GLY A 44 10.48 11.21 14.65
C GLY A 44 10.49 12.70 14.25
N PHE A 45 10.98 13.03 13.05
CA PHE A 45 10.97 14.39 12.51
C PHE A 45 9.68 14.74 11.76
N PHE A 46 8.86 13.74 11.42
CA PHE A 46 7.60 13.95 10.71
C PHE A 46 6.47 14.24 11.70
N SER A 47 5.72 15.31 11.46
CA SER A 47 4.59 15.68 12.31
C SER A 47 3.35 14.78 12.12
N PHE A 48 3.29 14.00 11.02
CA PHE A 48 2.13 13.18 10.59
C PHE A 48 0.80 13.93 10.61
N SER A 49 0.82 15.26 10.57
CA SER A 49 -0.37 16.10 10.51
C SER A 49 -0.74 16.40 9.05
N ALA A 50 -2.04 16.43 8.77
CA ALA A 50 -2.57 16.79 7.47
C ALA A 50 -3.34 18.12 7.56
N PRO A 51 -3.49 18.87 6.44
CA PRO A 51 -4.29 20.10 6.44
C PRO A 51 -5.71 19.95 6.95
N ILE A 52 -6.32 18.76 6.70
CA ILE A 52 -7.66 18.41 7.16
C ILE A 52 -7.76 18.35 8.70
N ASP A 53 -6.66 18.09 9.41
CA ASP A 53 -6.68 18.01 10.88
C ASP A 53 -7.03 19.36 11.52
N GLN A 54 -6.68 20.47 10.87
CA GLN A 54 -7.05 21.80 11.33
C GLN A 54 -8.56 22.06 11.15
N GLN A 55 -9.12 21.64 10.03
CA GLN A 55 -10.55 21.77 9.76
C GLN A 55 -11.37 20.91 10.74
N LEU A 56 -10.95 19.68 10.97
CA LEU A 56 -11.57 18.79 11.96
C LEU A 56 -11.50 19.41 13.36
N MET A 57 -10.36 20.00 13.74
CA MET A 57 -10.21 20.66 15.04
C MET A 57 -11.15 21.86 15.19
N GLN A 58 -11.39 22.63 14.13
CA GLN A 58 -12.37 23.72 14.14
C GLN A 58 -13.80 23.19 14.33
N MET A 59 -14.16 22.16 13.59
CA MET A 59 -15.48 21.53 13.70
C MET A 59 -15.75 20.97 15.12
N PHE A 60 -14.75 20.33 15.74
CA PHE A 60 -14.84 19.87 17.14
C PHE A 60 -14.73 21.01 18.15
N GLY A 61 -14.05 22.10 17.79
CA GLY A 61 -13.89 23.28 18.66
C GLY A 61 -15.18 24.08 18.84
N GLU A 62 -16.08 24.03 17.89
CA GLU A 62 -17.43 24.61 17.93
C GLU A 62 -18.43 23.73 18.69
N SER A 63 -18.18 22.42 18.76
CA SER A 63 -18.91 21.49 19.61
C SER A 63 -18.32 21.48 21.03
N GLN A 64 -19.14 21.24 22.04
CA GLN A 64 -18.74 21.31 23.46
C GLN A 64 -17.62 20.34 23.88
N ASP A 65 -17.10 19.48 22.98
CA ASP A 65 -16.22 18.35 23.32
C ASP A 65 -14.81 18.50 22.70
N LYS A 66 -14.08 19.57 23.10
CA LYS A 66 -12.70 19.82 22.67
C LYS A 66 -11.74 18.66 23.01
N SER A 67 -11.98 17.94 24.10
CA SER A 67 -11.15 16.82 24.53
C SER A 67 -11.25 15.63 23.57
N PHE A 68 -12.46 15.36 23.07
CA PHE A 68 -12.70 14.33 22.06
C PHE A 68 -11.99 14.68 20.75
N GLY A 69 -12.07 15.94 20.27
CA GLY A 69 -11.40 16.39 19.05
C GLY A 69 -9.88 16.20 19.11
N ILE A 70 -9.25 16.55 20.24
CA ILE A 70 -7.80 16.35 20.45
C ILE A 70 -7.45 14.86 20.43
N SER A 71 -8.21 14.02 21.14
CA SER A 71 -7.97 12.58 21.20
C SER A 71 -8.14 11.94 19.83
N PHE A 72 -9.16 12.33 19.07
CA PHE A 72 -9.40 11.85 17.71
C PHE A 72 -8.26 12.19 16.76
N ILE A 73 -7.76 13.45 16.76
CA ILE A 73 -6.65 13.86 15.90
C ILE A 73 -5.35 13.16 16.30
N ASN A 74 -5.10 12.95 17.59
CA ASN A 74 -3.94 12.20 18.03
C ASN A 74 -4.00 10.74 17.58
N ALA A 75 -5.16 10.09 17.65
CA ALA A 75 -5.37 8.75 17.09
C ALA A 75 -5.11 8.70 15.59
N LEU A 76 -5.60 9.69 14.81
CA LEU A 76 -5.30 9.76 13.37
C LEU A 76 -3.81 9.92 13.06
N LYS A 77 -3.07 10.71 13.85
CA LYS A 77 -1.61 10.85 13.70
C LYS A 77 -0.88 9.56 14.02
N GLU A 78 -1.31 8.86 15.07
CA GLU A 78 -0.76 7.57 15.47
C GLU A 78 -1.00 6.52 14.37
N ASP A 79 -2.21 6.46 13.81
CA ASP A 79 -2.53 5.58 12.70
C ASP A 79 -1.65 5.87 11.47
N ARG A 80 -1.47 7.13 11.09
CA ARG A 80 -0.58 7.51 9.97
C ARG A 80 0.87 7.11 10.23
N MET A 81 1.37 7.27 11.45
CA MET A 81 2.71 6.83 11.84
C MET A 81 2.85 5.31 11.78
N ASN A 82 1.82 4.58 12.21
CA ASN A 82 1.78 3.12 12.17
C ASN A 82 1.74 2.61 10.72
N PHE A 83 0.95 3.23 9.84
CA PHE A 83 0.93 2.92 8.41
C PHE A 83 2.30 3.16 7.76
N TYR A 84 2.90 4.33 8.00
CA TYR A 84 4.23 4.66 7.49
C TYR A 84 5.28 3.62 7.93
N THR A 85 5.29 3.27 9.22
CA THR A 85 6.24 2.30 9.77
C THR A 85 6.02 0.91 9.17
N SER A 86 4.77 0.47 9.06
CA SER A 86 4.39 -0.81 8.48
C SER A 86 4.80 -0.91 7.00
N ASP A 87 4.59 0.15 6.22
CA ASP A 87 4.95 0.19 4.80
C ASP A 87 6.47 0.19 4.61
N LEU A 88 7.23 0.89 5.46
CA LEU A 88 8.70 0.84 5.44
C LEU A 88 9.24 -0.56 5.77
N MET A 89 8.71 -1.19 6.82
CA MET A 89 9.13 -2.53 7.22
C MET A 89 8.83 -3.56 6.11
N ARG A 90 7.64 -3.46 5.51
CA ARG A 90 7.25 -4.32 4.39
C ARG A 90 8.17 -4.12 3.19
N SER A 91 8.41 -2.88 2.77
CA SER A 91 9.30 -2.55 1.65
C SER A 91 10.73 -3.04 1.90
N GLY A 92 11.24 -2.83 3.11
CA GLY A 92 12.55 -3.34 3.53
C GLY A 92 12.64 -4.87 3.44
N LEU A 93 11.60 -5.58 3.87
CA LEU A 93 11.54 -7.04 3.79
C LEU A 93 11.57 -7.54 2.33
N PHE A 94 10.79 -6.93 1.43
CA PHE A 94 10.79 -7.31 0.01
C PHE A 94 12.12 -7.00 -0.68
N MET A 95 12.74 -5.84 -0.38
CA MET A 95 14.08 -5.49 -0.88
C MET A 95 15.13 -6.50 -0.40
N LEU A 96 15.08 -6.90 0.86
CA LEU A 96 15.97 -7.91 1.43
C LEU A 96 15.76 -9.28 0.78
N ALA A 97 14.50 -9.70 0.58
CA ALA A 97 14.19 -10.96 -0.10
C ALA A 97 14.73 -10.97 -1.54
N ALA A 98 14.55 -9.89 -2.30
CA ALA A 98 15.10 -9.75 -3.63
C ALA A 98 16.65 -9.82 -3.63
N ALA A 99 17.31 -9.14 -2.69
CA ALA A 99 18.76 -9.17 -2.55
C ALA A 99 19.28 -10.59 -2.23
N VAL A 100 18.58 -11.33 -1.37
CA VAL A 100 18.92 -12.73 -1.02
C VAL A 100 18.76 -13.63 -2.24
N ILE A 101 17.70 -13.49 -3.04
CA ILE A 101 17.50 -14.29 -4.25
C ILE A 101 18.63 -14.04 -5.24
N LEU A 102 18.99 -12.79 -5.50
CA LEU A 102 20.08 -12.44 -6.41
C LEU A 102 21.43 -12.90 -5.86
N TRP A 103 21.64 -12.85 -4.56
CA TRP A 103 22.83 -13.40 -3.91
C TRP A 103 22.94 -14.92 -4.10
N LEU A 104 21.84 -15.68 -3.91
CA LEU A 104 21.80 -17.11 -4.16
C LEU A 104 22.09 -17.47 -5.63
N TYR A 105 21.66 -16.61 -6.56
CA TYR A 105 22.02 -16.74 -7.97
C TYR A 105 23.53 -16.58 -8.19
N ILE A 106 24.17 -15.54 -7.62
CA ILE A 106 25.63 -15.34 -7.72
C ILE A 106 26.39 -16.54 -7.16
N GLN A 107 25.87 -17.15 -6.08
CA GLN A 107 26.43 -18.37 -5.47
C GLN A 107 26.21 -19.65 -6.31
N ASN A 108 25.61 -19.54 -7.51
CA ASN A 108 25.21 -20.67 -8.37
C ASN A 108 24.25 -21.68 -7.69
N LYS A 109 23.52 -21.26 -6.64
CA LYS A 109 22.53 -22.11 -5.98
C LYS A 109 21.15 -22.02 -6.65
N LEU A 110 20.94 -21.00 -7.47
CA LEU A 110 19.70 -20.80 -8.23
C LEU A 110 20.03 -20.61 -9.71
N ALA A 111 19.20 -21.20 -10.58
CA ALA A 111 19.24 -20.92 -12.02
C ALA A 111 18.69 -19.49 -12.27
N GLN A 112 19.17 -18.85 -13.33
CA GLN A 112 18.73 -17.51 -13.73
C GLN A 112 17.20 -17.41 -13.86
N THR A 113 16.58 -18.38 -14.54
CA THR A 113 15.12 -18.42 -14.72
C THR A 113 14.38 -18.46 -13.38
N THR A 114 14.88 -19.29 -12.45
CA THR A 114 14.29 -19.39 -11.10
C THR A 114 14.41 -18.09 -10.33
N ALA A 115 15.56 -17.41 -10.41
CA ALA A 115 15.77 -16.12 -9.77
C ALA A 115 14.80 -15.06 -10.33
N VAL A 116 14.64 -14.98 -11.64
CA VAL A 116 13.70 -14.05 -12.30
C VAL A 116 12.25 -14.32 -11.88
N VAL A 117 11.83 -15.60 -11.88
CA VAL A 117 10.48 -15.99 -11.48
C VAL A 117 10.21 -15.64 -10.01
N LEU A 118 11.16 -15.89 -9.11
CA LEU A 118 11.02 -15.56 -7.69
C LEU A 118 10.94 -14.05 -7.46
N VAL A 119 11.82 -13.26 -8.09
CA VAL A 119 11.75 -11.79 -7.98
C VAL A 119 10.42 -11.28 -8.53
N GLY A 120 9.98 -11.77 -9.69
CA GLY A 120 8.68 -11.43 -10.28
C GLY A 120 7.51 -11.80 -9.36
N PHE A 121 7.55 -12.98 -8.75
CA PHE A 121 6.54 -13.42 -7.78
C PHE A 121 6.47 -12.48 -6.57
N PHE A 122 7.61 -12.08 -6.00
CA PHE A 122 7.62 -11.13 -4.88
C PHE A 122 7.10 -9.76 -5.29
N MET A 123 7.43 -9.26 -6.48
CA MET A 123 6.89 -8.00 -7.01
C MET A 123 5.36 -8.06 -7.13
N VAL A 124 4.82 -9.11 -7.74
CA VAL A 124 3.37 -9.28 -7.89
C VAL A 124 2.69 -9.41 -6.53
N SER A 125 3.31 -10.15 -5.60
CA SER A 125 2.79 -10.31 -4.24
C SER A 125 2.74 -8.97 -3.48
N ASP A 126 3.77 -8.14 -3.61
CA ASP A 126 3.79 -6.81 -2.99
C ASP A 126 2.67 -5.91 -3.56
N LEU A 127 2.56 -5.85 -4.89
CA LEU A 127 1.50 -5.08 -5.55
C LEU A 127 0.11 -5.59 -5.16
N PHE A 128 -0.10 -6.90 -5.13
CA PHE A 128 -1.37 -7.50 -4.72
C PHE A 128 -1.74 -7.19 -3.27
N MET A 129 -0.76 -7.21 -2.35
CA MET A 129 -1.00 -6.86 -0.95
C MET A 129 -1.39 -5.39 -0.79
N VAL A 130 -0.77 -4.48 -1.57
CA VAL A 130 -1.14 -3.07 -1.59
C VAL A 130 -2.54 -2.91 -2.15
N ASP A 131 -2.80 -3.50 -3.32
CA ASP A 131 -4.08 -3.37 -4.02
C ASP A 131 -5.24 -3.88 -3.16
N LYS A 132 -5.10 -5.05 -2.54
CA LYS A 132 -6.09 -5.62 -1.62
C LYS A 132 -6.42 -4.71 -0.42
N ARG A 133 -5.50 -3.84 -0.01
CA ARG A 133 -5.72 -2.89 1.09
C ARG A 133 -6.66 -1.76 0.66
N TYR A 134 -6.56 -1.32 -0.61
CA TYR A 134 -7.36 -0.22 -1.15
C TYR A 134 -8.62 -0.71 -1.86
N VAL A 135 -8.53 -1.85 -2.51
CA VAL A 135 -9.62 -2.47 -3.27
C VAL A 135 -9.93 -3.83 -2.65
N ASN A 136 -10.79 -3.85 -1.67
CA ASN A 136 -11.27 -5.09 -1.06
C ASN A 136 -12.76 -5.27 -1.37
N ASN A 137 -13.22 -6.52 -1.37
CA ASN A 137 -14.63 -6.87 -1.58
C ASN A 137 -15.49 -6.58 -0.34
N ASN A 138 -15.16 -5.53 0.42
CA ASN A 138 -15.94 -5.17 1.59
C ASN A 138 -17.27 -4.53 1.13
N PRO A 139 -18.44 -5.07 1.52
CA PRO A 139 -19.75 -4.53 1.13
C PRO A 139 -19.95 -3.06 1.48
N SER A 140 -19.20 -2.54 2.47
CA SER A 140 -19.23 -1.12 2.83
C SER A 140 -18.55 -0.20 1.82
N GLN A 141 -17.63 -0.73 0.99
CA GLN A 141 -16.85 0.04 0.01
C GLN A 141 -17.36 -0.16 -1.42
N PHE A 142 -17.84 -1.36 -1.74
CA PHE A 142 -18.34 -1.70 -3.06
C PHE A 142 -19.74 -2.28 -2.95
N ARG A 143 -20.71 -1.58 -3.51
CA ARG A 143 -22.06 -2.13 -3.68
C ARG A 143 -22.05 -3.11 -4.84
N SER A 144 -22.84 -4.17 -4.74
CA SER A 144 -23.03 -5.09 -5.85
C SER A 144 -23.65 -4.35 -7.05
N ALA A 145 -23.38 -4.81 -8.28
CA ALA A 145 -23.97 -4.20 -9.47
C ALA A 145 -25.51 -4.14 -9.36
N ARG A 146 -26.13 -5.15 -8.76
CA ARG A 146 -27.58 -5.21 -8.52
C ARG A 146 -28.07 -4.10 -7.56
N GLU A 147 -27.30 -3.77 -6.53
CA GLU A 147 -27.64 -2.68 -5.60
C GLU A 147 -27.42 -1.30 -6.21
N VAL A 148 -26.51 -1.19 -7.21
CA VAL A 148 -26.28 0.04 -7.96
C VAL A 148 -27.38 0.24 -9.00
N ASP A 149 -27.79 -0.83 -9.69
CA ASP A 149 -28.85 -0.79 -10.70
C ASP A 149 -30.24 -0.63 -10.08
N MET A 150 -30.44 -1.14 -8.86
CA MET A 150 -31.69 -1.02 -8.09
C MET A 150 -31.39 -0.42 -6.70
N PRO A 151 -31.08 0.90 -6.62
CA PRO A 151 -30.68 1.54 -5.37
C PRO A 151 -31.82 1.65 -4.35
N PHE A 152 -33.06 1.41 -4.78
CA PHE A 152 -34.26 1.48 -3.93
C PHE A 152 -35.02 0.16 -4.01
N GLU A 153 -35.05 -0.57 -2.90
CA GLU A 153 -36.08 -1.59 -2.71
C GLU A 153 -37.37 -0.88 -2.33
N PRO A 154 -38.50 -1.07 -3.07
CA PRO A 154 -39.75 -0.45 -2.75
C PRO A 154 -40.20 -0.86 -1.35
N THR A 155 -40.44 0.12 -0.48
CA THR A 155 -41.04 -0.12 0.82
C THR A 155 -42.47 -0.64 0.67
N GLU A 156 -43.09 -1.16 1.75
CA GLU A 156 -44.50 -1.58 1.70
C GLU A 156 -45.41 -0.40 1.35
N ALA A 157 -45.06 0.82 1.73
CA ALA A 157 -45.80 2.04 1.34
C ALA A 157 -45.69 2.31 -0.17
N ASP A 158 -44.47 2.15 -0.76
CA ASP A 158 -44.28 2.32 -2.20
C ASP A 158 -45.06 1.27 -3.00
N LYS A 159 -45.14 0.02 -2.52
CA LYS A 159 -45.92 -1.03 -3.14
C LYS A 159 -47.41 -0.74 -3.11
N GLN A 160 -47.93 -0.16 -2.01
CA GLN A 160 -49.32 0.27 -1.91
C GLN A 160 -49.63 1.42 -2.86
N ILE A 161 -48.72 2.41 -2.96
CA ILE A 161 -48.90 3.55 -3.90
C ILE A 161 -48.87 3.04 -5.35
N LEU A 162 -47.99 2.12 -5.69
CA LEU A 162 -47.90 1.51 -7.04
C LEU A 162 -49.14 0.65 -7.40
N GLN A 163 -49.84 0.13 -6.40
CA GLN A 163 -51.11 -0.63 -6.59
C GLN A 163 -52.32 0.27 -6.73
N ASP A 164 -52.26 1.51 -6.27
CA ASP A 164 -53.35 2.46 -6.41
C ASP A 164 -53.38 3.08 -7.82
N THR A 165 -54.11 2.42 -8.71
CA THR A 165 -54.35 2.85 -10.10
C THR A 165 -55.55 3.79 -10.24
N SER A 166 -56.12 4.28 -9.14
CA SER A 166 -57.41 4.99 -9.16
C SER A 166 -57.36 6.43 -9.70
N ASN A 167 -56.18 6.97 -9.97
CA ASN A 167 -56.00 8.37 -10.39
C ASN A 167 -55.22 8.57 -11.71
N TYR A 168 -55.11 7.57 -12.56
CA TYR A 168 -54.49 7.71 -13.89
C TYR A 168 -55.44 7.20 -14.98
#